data_36b3cf48e4acc1c5434e7a21766f4055
#
_entry.id   36b3cf48e4acc1c5434e7a21766f4055
#
_cell.length_a   1.000
_cell.length_b   1.000
_cell.length_c   1.000
_cell.angle_alpha   90.00
_cell.angle_beta   90.00
_cell.angle_gamma   90.00
#
_symmetry.space_group_name_H-M   'P 1'
#
loop_
_entity.id
_entity.type
_entity.pdbx_description
1 polymer ?
#
loop_
_entity_poly.entity_id
_entity_poly.type
_entity_poly.pdbx_seq_one_letter_code
_entity_poly.pdbx_strand_id
1 'polypeptide(L)'
;MMSSSDDIHVDIVVPNKKRYLSLIGNIAEEVARALDHYDGDREALAYHLNVVLTEAMVNAIEHSTAEDVEQTVRVCIFIEQNDLCVRVYDHGQGFDIETIPDPDNERLSERGRGIFLIRTLMDSVTYCRHEDGNILEMHKRLVE
;
A
#
# COMPACT_ATOMS: atom_id res chain seq x y z
N MET A 1 -7.03 21.10 13.55
CA MET A 1 -7.92 20.35 14.41
C MET A 1 -7.32 18.99 14.75
N MET A 2 -7.43 18.60 15.97
CA MET A 2 -6.83 17.35 16.41
C MET A 2 -7.60 16.15 15.84
N SER A 3 -6.87 15.09 15.52
CA SER A 3 -7.49 13.84 15.12
C SER A 3 -8.31 13.30 16.29
N SER A 4 -9.41 12.65 15.96
CA SER A 4 -10.22 11.97 16.95
C SER A 4 -9.43 10.79 17.52
N SER A 5 -9.59 10.54 18.83
CA SER A 5 -9.02 9.34 19.44
C SER A 5 -9.62 8.06 18.85
N ASP A 6 -10.73 8.20 18.11
CA ASP A 6 -11.41 7.08 17.45
C ASP A 6 -10.89 6.80 16.05
N ASP A 7 -9.97 7.63 15.54
CA ASP A 7 -9.38 7.39 14.24
C ASP A 7 -8.56 6.11 14.25
N ILE A 8 -8.75 5.29 13.23
CA ILE A 8 -8.07 4.02 13.13
C ILE A 8 -6.57 4.23 12.88
N HIS A 9 -5.77 3.39 13.52
CA HIS A 9 -4.34 3.34 13.28
C HIS A 9 -3.90 1.87 13.37
N VAL A 10 -3.43 1.34 12.27
CA VAL A 10 -2.96 -0.04 12.18
C VAL A 10 -1.49 -0.03 11.84
N ASP A 11 -0.70 -0.78 12.57
CA ASP A 11 0.73 -0.92 12.34
C ASP A 11 1.08 -2.39 12.44
N ILE A 12 1.53 -2.98 11.34
CA ILE A 12 1.75 -4.41 11.24
C ILE A 12 3.13 -4.69 10.70
N VAL A 13 3.81 -5.66 11.28
CA VAL A 13 5.07 -6.15 10.76
C VAL A 13 4.90 -7.64 10.46
N VAL A 14 5.19 -8.04 9.23
CA VAL A 14 5.13 -9.44 8.83
C VAL A 14 6.43 -9.84 8.15
N PRO A 15 6.79 -11.13 8.19
CA PRO A 15 7.93 -11.61 7.42
C PRO A 15 7.70 -11.36 5.93
N ASN A 16 8.78 -11.15 5.21
CA ASN A 16 8.79 -10.88 3.78
C ASN A 16 8.49 -12.17 3.00
N LYS A 17 7.25 -12.64 3.08
CA LYS A 17 6.82 -13.90 2.46
C LYS A 17 5.43 -13.78 1.87
N LYS A 18 5.22 -14.37 0.70
CA LYS A 18 3.95 -14.30 -0.03
C LYS A 18 2.76 -14.87 0.75
N ARG A 19 3.00 -15.77 1.69
CA ARG A 19 1.89 -16.38 2.47
C ARG A 19 1.15 -15.36 3.34
N TYR A 20 1.72 -14.15 3.54
CA TYR A 20 1.08 -13.11 4.33
C TYR A 20 0.27 -12.12 3.49
N LEU A 21 0.24 -12.29 2.17
CA LEU A 21 -0.51 -11.38 1.29
C LEU A 21 -2.00 -11.35 1.62
N SER A 22 -2.58 -12.54 1.82
CA SER A 22 -4.00 -12.64 2.13
C SER A 22 -4.34 -11.98 3.46
N LEU A 23 -3.48 -12.15 4.47
CA LEU A 23 -3.68 -11.51 5.77
C LEU A 23 -3.74 -9.99 5.63
N ILE A 24 -2.76 -9.42 4.95
CA ILE A 24 -2.68 -7.96 4.79
C ILE A 24 -3.86 -7.44 3.97
N GLY A 25 -4.21 -8.14 2.89
CA GLY A 25 -5.36 -7.75 2.07
C GLY A 25 -6.66 -7.78 2.86
N ASN A 26 -6.86 -8.78 3.70
CA ASN A 26 -8.05 -8.89 4.53
C ASN A 26 -8.11 -7.79 5.59
N ILE A 27 -6.97 -7.44 6.17
CA ILE A 27 -6.92 -6.34 7.14
C ILE A 27 -7.31 -5.02 6.45
N ALA A 28 -6.82 -4.80 5.22
CA ALA A 28 -7.19 -3.61 4.46
C ALA A 28 -8.70 -3.53 4.24
N GLU A 29 -9.36 -4.65 3.92
CA GLU A 29 -10.81 -4.69 3.76
C GLU A 29 -11.52 -4.32 5.06
N GLU A 30 -11.07 -4.88 6.17
CA GLU A 30 -11.68 -4.60 7.46
C GLU A 30 -11.49 -3.14 7.86
N VAL A 31 -10.36 -2.53 7.52
CA VAL A 31 -10.14 -1.11 7.75
C VAL A 31 -11.18 -0.29 6.98
N ALA A 32 -11.41 -0.60 5.70
CA ALA A 32 -12.40 0.10 4.90
C ALA A 32 -13.80 0.00 5.51
N ARG A 33 -14.16 -1.17 6.00
CA ARG A 33 -15.47 -1.39 6.62
C ARG A 33 -15.62 -0.69 7.96
N ALA A 34 -14.51 -0.45 8.65
CA ALA A 34 -14.51 0.17 9.98
C ALA A 34 -14.43 1.71 9.94
N LEU A 35 -14.24 2.31 8.77
CA LEU A 35 -14.14 3.76 8.66
C LEU A 35 -15.44 4.44 9.08
N ASP A 36 -15.31 5.49 9.88
CA ASP A 36 -16.49 6.25 10.33
C ASP A 36 -17.12 7.04 9.19
N HIS A 37 -16.29 7.65 8.35
CA HIS A 37 -16.73 8.50 7.26
C HIS A 37 -16.06 8.14 5.95
N TYR A 38 -16.88 7.86 4.94
CA TYR A 38 -16.41 7.70 3.58
C TYR A 38 -17.57 8.04 2.65
N ASP A 39 -17.34 8.95 1.72
CA ASP A 39 -18.38 9.43 0.82
C ASP A 39 -18.70 8.50 -0.34
N GLY A 40 -17.86 7.52 -0.60
CA GLY A 40 -18.03 6.60 -1.71
C GLY A 40 -18.65 5.26 -1.30
N ASP A 41 -18.55 4.29 -2.21
CA ASP A 41 -19.00 2.93 -1.98
C ASP A 41 -17.97 2.21 -1.11
N ARG A 42 -18.38 1.87 0.10
CA ARG A 42 -17.49 1.28 1.11
C ARG A 42 -17.01 -0.12 0.71
N GLU A 43 -17.86 -0.93 0.11
CA GLU A 43 -17.47 -2.27 -0.33
C GLU A 43 -16.52 -2.21 -1.53
N ALA A 44 -16.70 -1.24 -2.41
CA ALA A 44 -15.74 -0.99 -3.49
C ALA A 44 -14.40 -0.55 -2.90
N LEU A 45 -14.41 0.31 -1.90
CA LEU A 45 -13.18 0.73 -1.23
C LEU A 45 -12.46 -0.46 -0.59
N ALA A 46 -13.21 -1.34 0.07
CA ALA A 46 -12.63 -2.53 0.69
C ALA A 46 -11.91 -3.38 -0.35
N TYR A 47 -12.55 -3.62 -1.48
CA TYR A 47 -11.94 -4.37 -2.57
C TYR A 47 -10.69 -3.67 -3.11
N HIS A 48 -10.78 -2.36 -3.34
CA HIS A 48 -9.66 -1.57 -3.86
C HIS A 48 -8.47 -1.59 -2.90
N LEU A 49 -8.71 -1.44 -1.61
CA LEU A 49 -7.63 -1.46 -0.63
C LEU A 49 -6.96 -2.83 -0.55
N ASN A 50 -7.75 -3.91 -0.68
CA ASN A 50 -7.17 -5.25 -0.75
C ASN A 50 -6.20 -5.35 -1.93
N VAL A 51 -6.64 -4.92 -3.12
CA VAL A 51 -5.81 -4.95 -4.33
C VAL A 51 -4.56 -4.11 -4.14
N VAL A 52 -4.72 -2.89 -3.63
CA VAL A 52 -3.59 -1.96 -3.43
C VAL A 52 -2.56 -2.54 -2.47
N LEU A 53 -3.00 -3.04 -1.33
CA LEU A 53 -2.08 -3.59 -0.32
C LEU A 53 -1.42 -4.88 -0.83
N THR A 54 -2.16 -5.71 -1.53
CA THR A 54 -1.62 -6.94 -2.11
C THR A 54 -0.52 -6.60 -3.12
N GLU A 55 -0.78 -5.64 -4.02
CA GLU A 55 0.21 -5.24 -5.02
C GLU A 55 1.43 -4.56 -4.38
N ALA A 56 1.21 -3.74 -3.37
CA ALA A 56 2.31 -3.09 -2.65
C ALA A 56 3.19 -4.12 -1.94
N MET A 57 2.57 -5.14 -1.33
CA MET A 57 3.30 -6.22 -0.69
C MET A 57 4.09 -7.06 -1.69
N VAL A 58 3.49 -7.37 -2.85
CA VAL A 58 4.18 -8.12 -3.90
C VAL A 58 5.43 -7.37 -4.34
N ASN A 59 5.30 -6.05 -4.54
CA ASN A 59 6.46 -5.22 -4.88
C ASN A 59 7.55 -5.27 -3.82
N ALA A 60 7.16 -5.15 -2.56
CA ALA A 60 8.12 -5.19 -1.45
C ALA A 60 8.86 -6.53 -1.41
N ILE A 61 8.12 -7.63 -1.59
CA ILE A 61 8.68 -8.98 -1.55
C ILE A 61 9.61 -9.22 -2.74
N GLU A 62 9.18 -8.84 -3.95
CA GLU A 62 9.96 -9.08 -5.16
C GLU A 62 11.22 -8.24 -5.26
N HIS A 63 11.23 -7.06 -4.61
CA HIS A 63 12.41 -6.20 -4.64
C HIS A 63 13.35 -6.45 -3.46
N SER A 64 13.04 -7.41 -2.60
CA SER A 64 13.94 -7.78 -1.52
C SER A 64 15.12 -8.56 -2.08
N THR A 65 16.26 -8.48 -1.38
CA THR A 65 17.43 -9.24 -1.78
C THR A 65 17.33 -10.67 -1.24
N ALA A 66 17.86 -11.62 -1.99
CA ALA A 66 17.83 -13.03 -1.60
C ALA A 66 18.61 -13.33 -0.31
N GLU A 67 19.49 -12.42 0.08
CA GLU A 67 20.31 -12.58 1.27
C GLU A 67 19.56 -12.27 2.56
N ASP A 68 18.40 -11.62 2.45
CA ASP A 68 17.68 -11.13 3.60
C ASP A 68 16.51 -12.04 3.98
N VAL A 69 16.85 -13.27 4.34
CA VAL A 69 15.86 -14.29 4.68
C VAL A 69 14.98 -13.89 5.85
N GLU A 70 15.47 -12.99 6.71
CA GLU A 70 14.75 -12.53 7.89
C GLU A 70 14.17 -11.13 7.74
N GLN A 71 14.15 -10.59 6.54
CA GLN A 71 13.57 -9.27 6.32
C GLN A 71 12.06 -9.29 6.58
N THR A 72 11.59 -8.15 7.02
CA THR A 72 10.17 -7.93 7.28
C THR A 72 9.65 -6.83 6.39
N VAL A 73 8.32 -6.79 6.25
CA VAL A 73 7.61 -5.68 5.63
C VAL A 73 6.73 -5.09 6.72
N ARG A 74 6.76 -3.77 6.84
CA ARG A 74 5.91 -3.06 7.79
C ARG A 74 4.84 -2.31 7.02
N VAL A 75 3.61 -2.42 7.47
CA VAL A 75 2.46 -1.74 6.88
C VAL A 75 1.80 -0.87 7.93
N CYS A 76 1.63 0.42 7.63
CA CYS A 76 0.92 1.36 8.48
C CYS A 76 -0.29 1.88 7.74
N ILE A 77 -1.45 1.88 8.40
CA ILE A 77 -2.69 2.43 7.86
C ILE A 77 -3.25 3.38 8.91
N PHE A 78 -3.44 4.63 8.54
CA PHE A 78 -3.93 5.64 9.49
C PHE A 78 -4.68 6.74 8.74
N ILE A 79 -5.36 7.59 9.49
CA ILE A 79 -6.11 8.70 8.91
C ILE A 79 -5.40 10.01 9.23
N GLU A 80 -5.23 10.85 8.23
CA GLU A 80 -4.62 12.16 8.37
C GLU A 80 -5.40 13.15 7.50
N GLN A 81 -5.98 14.17 8.13
CA GLN A 81 -6.69 15.24 7.43
C GLN A 81 -7.74 14.74 6.44
N ASN A 82 -8.55 13.78 6.87
CA ASN A 82 -9.61 13.17 6.06
C ASN A 82 -9.11 12.30 4.90
N ASP A 83 -7.82 12.00 4.88
CA ASP A 83 -7.26 11.05 3.93
C ASP A 83 -6.91 9.76 4.66
N LEU A 84 -7.14 8.65 4.01
CA LEU A 84 -6.62 7.36 4.45
C LEU A 84 -5.21 7.24 3.91
N CYS A 85 -4.24 7.12 4.81
CA CYS A 85 -2.84 7.01 4.45
C CYS A 85 -2.37 5.57 4.66
N VAL A 86 -1.68 5.03 3.67
CA VAL A 86 -1.12 3.69 3.72
C VAL A 86 0.36 3.79 3.41
N ARG A 87 1.19 3.23 4.29
CA ARG A 87 2.64 3.19 4.06
C ARG A 87 3.10 1.75 4.11
N VAL A 88 3.91 1.37 3.13
CA VAL A 88 4.55 0.06 3.09
C VAL A 88 6.06 0.28 3.12
N TYR A 89 6.71 -0.26 4.14
CA TYR A 89 8.15 -0.14 4.36
C TYR A 89 8.81 -1.45 4.00
N ASP A 90 9.84 -1.39 3.15
CA ASP A 90 10.62 -2.57 2.81
C ASP A 90 12.11 -2.25 2.89
N HIS A 91 12.94 -3.29 2.85
CA HIS A 91 14.39 -3.17 2.93
C HIS A 91 15.09 -3.56 1.64
N GLY A 92 14.32 -3.71 0.55
CA GLY A 92 14.88 -4.09 -0.73
C GLY A 92 15.69 -2.99 -1.40
N GLN A 93 16.12 -3.27 -2.63
CA GLN A 93 16.91 -2.31 -3.40
C GLN A 93 16.08 -1.12 -3.88
N GLY A 94 14.77 -1.26 -3.84
CA GLY A 94 13.88 -0.24 -4.33
C GLY A 94 13.76 -0.26 -5.86
N PHE A 95 12.97 0.64 -6.37
CA PHE A 95 12.76 0.82 -7.80
C PHE A 95 12.46 2.29 -8.08
N ASP A 96 12.55 2.68 -9.34
CA ASP A 96 12.21 4.04 -9.76
C ASP A 96 10.79 4.02 -10.32
N ILE A 97 9.85 4.54 -9.53
CA ILE A 97 8.44 4.56 -9.90
C ILE A 97 8.18 5.36 -11.18
N GLU A 98 9.04 6.34 -11.45
CA GLU A 98 8.88 7.17 -12.64
C GLU A 98 9.26 6.45 -13.94
N THR A 99 10.03 5.37 -13.83
CA THR A 99 10.40 4.59 -15.03
C THR A 99 9.40 3.51 -15.38
N ILE A 100 8.35 3.33 -14.57
CA ILE A 100 7.33 2.33 -14.84
C ILE A 100 6.48 2.81 -16.01
N PRO A 101 6.35 1.98 -17.08
CA PRO A 101 5.62 2.38 -18.27
C PRO A 101 4.14 2.63 -18.03
N ASP A 102 3.55 3.42 -18.93
CA ASP A 102 2.12 3.64 -18.96
C ASP A 102 1.39 2.30 -19.17
N PRO A 103 0.21 2.13 -18.58
CA PRO A 103 -0.58 0.89 -18.68
C PRO A 103 -0.95 0.49 -20.09
N ASP A 104 -1.04 1.43 -20.99
CA ASP A 104 -1.38 1.14 -22.38
C ASP A 104 -0.22 0.53 -23.15
N ASN A 105 0.93 0.38 -22.51
CA ASN A 105 2.09 -0.22 -23.13
C ASN A 105 1.97 -1.75 -23.02
N GLU A 106 1.83 -2.42 -24.15
CA GLU A 106 1.70 -3.88 -24.21
C GLU A 106 2.89 -4.62 -23.61
N ARG A 107 4.01 -3.95 -23.45
CA ARG A 107 5.24 -4.54 -22.87
C ARG A 107 5.32 -4.38 -21.38
N LEU A 108 4.24 -3.91 -20.76
CA LEU A 108 4.22 -3.69 -19.31
C LEU A 108 4.42 -5.01 -18.57
N SER A 109 5.43 -5.08 -17.72
CA SER A 109 5.68 -6.25 -16.89
C SER A 109 4.61 -6.34 -15.79
N GLU A 110 4.50 -7.51 -15.16
CA GLU A 110 3.56 -7.69 -14.06
C GLU A 110 3.81 -6.66 -12.94
N ARG A 111 5.08 -6.34 -12.68
CA ARG A 111 5.44 -5.33 -11.67
C ARG A 111 4.90 -3.96 -12.02
N GLY A 112 5.01 -3.59 -13.29
CA GLY A 112 4.47 -2.32 -13.75
C GLY A 112 2.96 -2.26 -13.62
N ARG A 113 2.28 -3.39 -13.86
CA ARG A 113 0.82 -3.45 -13.69
C ARG A 113 0.41 -3.24 -12.24
N GLY A 114 1.16 -3.79 -11.28
CA GLY A 114 0.85 -3.60 -9.87
C GLY A 114 0.89 -2.13 -9.47
N ILE A 115 1.96 -1.44 -9.82
CA ILE A 115 2.09 0.00 -9.51
C ILE A 115 1.02 0.80 -10.27
N PHE A 116 0.72 0.41 -11.50
CA PHE A 116 -0.34 1.06 -12.26
C PHE A 116 -1.69 0.94 -11.55
N LEU A 117 -2.03 -0.26 -11.05
CA LEU A 117 -3.27 -0.46 -10.31
C LEU A 117 -3.31 0.42 -9.06
N ILE A 118 -2.21 0.51 -8.34
CA ILE A 118 -2.14 1.36 -7.15
C ILE A 118 -2.41 2.81 -7.53
N ARG A 119 -1.76 3.32 -8.58
CA ARG A 119 -1.97 4.70 -9.03
C ARG A 119 -3.40 4.96 -9.50
N THR A 120 -4.03 3.96 -10.10
CA THR A 120 -5.40 4.08 -10.58
C THR A 120 -6.39 4.16 -9.42
N LEU A 121 -6.16 3.39 -8.37
CA LEU A 121 -7.11 3.24 -7.27
C LEU A 121 -6.91 4.24 -6.13
N MET A 122 -5.71 4.80 -6.00
CA MET A 122 -5.40 5.76 -4.95
C MET A 122 -5.30 7.18 -5.53
N ASP A 123 -5.52 8.18 -4.68
CA ASP A 123 -5.50 9.58 -5.11
C ASP A 123 -4.07 10.11 -5.26
N SER A 124 -3.14 9.60 -4.47
CA SER A 124 -1.72 9.93 -4.66
C SER A 124 -0.85 8.76 -4.23
N VAL A 125 0.30 8.64 -4.88
CA VAL A 125 1.27 7.58 -4.60
C VAL A 125 2.65 8.19 -4.69
N THR A 126 3.45 8.02 -3.63
CA THR A 126 4.85 8.45 -3.61
C THR A 126 5.73 7.31 -3.15
N TYR A 127 6.96 7.30 -3.63
CA TYR A 127 7.93 6.28 -3.27
C TYR A 127 9.24 6.95 -2.91
N CYS A 128 9.72 6.70 -1.70
CA CYS A 128 10.97 7.27 -1.20
C CYS A 128 11.96 6.15 -0.92
N ARG A 129 13.17 6.29 -1.47
CA ARG A 129 14.26 5.34 -1.24
C ARG A 129 15.24 5.94 -0.25
N HIS A 130 15.56 5.16 0.78
CA HIS A 130 16.50 5.56 1.83
C HIS A 130 17.53 4.45 2.04
N GLU A 131 18.63 4.77 2.70
CA GLU A 131 19.65 3.77 3.01
C GLU A 131 19.10 2.67 3.92
N ASP A 132 18.21 3.03 4.83
CA ASP A 132 17.63 2.10 5.80
C ASP A 132 16.41 1.35 5.28
N GLY A 133 15.97 1.68 4.07
CA GLY A 133 14.80 1.04 3.50
C GLY A 133 14.02 1.98 2.62
N ASN A 134 12.91 1.49 2.08
CA ASN A 134 12.09 2.22 1.14
C ASN A 134 10.68 2.36 1.69
N ILE A 135 10.00 3.44 1.32
CA ILE A 135 8.64 3.72 1.77
C ILE A 135 7.77 3.99 0.55
N LEU A 136 6.75 3.16 0.36
CA LEU A 136 5.70 3.42 -0.60
C LEU A 136 4.54 4.02 0.18
N GLU A 137 4.19 5.26 -0.12
CA GLU A 137 3.11 5.95 0.58
C GLU A 137 1.96 6.23 -0.38
N MET A 138 0.75 5.92 0.05
CA MET A 138 -0.46 6.02 -0.76
C MET A 138 -1.53 6.73 0.05
N HIS A 139 -2.30 7.58 -0.62
CA HIS A 139 -3.37 8.34 0.02
C HIS A 139 -4.68 8.15 -0.72
N LYS A 140 -5.74 7.97 0.03
CA LYS A 140 -7.09 7.89 -0.50
C LYS A 140 -7.96 8.93 0.21
N ARG A 141 -8.55 9.84 -0.56
CA ARG A 141 -9.44 10.84 0.00
C ARG A 141 -10.73 10.18 0.48
N LEU A 142 -11.12 10.45 1.72
CA LEU A 142 -12.31 9.84 2.31
C LEU A 142 -13.53 10.73 2.19
N VAL A 143 -13.32 12.04 2.22
CA VAL A 143 -14.40 13.03 2.18
C VAL A 143 -14.10 14.05 1.10
N GLU A 144 -15.10 14.35 0.27
CA GLU A 144 -14.94 15.33 -0.80
C GLU A 144 -15.08 16.78 -0.32
#